data_9511e855d64476b91f1b2d6e0a606959
#
_entry.id   9511e855d64476b91f1b2d6e0a606959
#
_cell.length_a   1.000
_cell.length_b   1.000
_cell.length_c   1.000
_cell.angle_alpha   90.00
_cell.angle_beta   90.00
_cell.angle_gamma   90.00
#
_symmetry.space_group_name_H-M   'P 1'
#
loop_
_entity.id
_entity.type
_entity.pdbx_description
1 polymer ?
#
loop_
_entity_poly.entity_id
_entity_poly.type
_entity_poly.pdbx_seq_one_letter_code
_entity_poly.pdbx_strand_id
1 'polypeptide(L)'
;MIVLGSAKERPIGDEICAVAASPRVRNLCGVTTLADVVDLISAAAVAISNDSGLLHVAAATGTHVVAIYGSSSPAFTPPLTPAATVLYRGLDCSPCFARECPLGHLRCLREIAVSEVLDAVWRVFAARERARPHTAQTAEEPIRD
;
A
#
# COMPACT_ATOMS: atom_id res chain seq x y z
N MET A 1 8.90 1.32 6.81
CA MET A 1 8.18 1.58 5.55
C MET A 1 9.18 1.68 4.42
N ILE A 2 8.84 1.18 3.24
CA ILE A 2 9.66 1.28 2.03
C ILE A 2 8.84 2.03 0.98
N VAL A 3 9.45 3.00 0.31
CA VAL A 3 8.88 3.71 -0.82
C VAL A 3 9.48 3.11 -2.09
N LEU A 4 8.62 2.64 -2.99
CA LEU A 4 9.00 2.02 -4.26
C LEU A 4 8.50 2.87 -5.43
N GLY A 5 9.27 2.94 -6.48
CA GLY A 5 8.94 3.67 -7.69
C GLY A 5 10.08 3.67 -8.69
N SER A 6 9.86 4.29 -9.83
CA SER A 6 10.88 4.50 -10.85
C SER A 6 11.91 5.57 -10.42
N ALA A 7 13.01 5.68 -11.16
CA ALA A 7 13.99 6.74 -10.91
C ALA A 7 13.40 8.16 -11.04
N LYS A 8 12.35 8.35 -11.85
CA LYS A 8 11.65 9.63 -12.01
C LYS A 8 10.89 10.04 -10.74
N GLU A 9 10.48 9.06 -9.93
CA GLU A 9 9.69 9.27 -8.70
C GLU A 9 10.60 9.43 -7.47
N ARG A 10 11.92 9.27 -7.64
CA ARG A 10 12.88 9.39 -6.54
C ARG A 10 12.74 10.69 -5.73
N PRO A 11 12.55 11.88 -6.34
CA PRO A 11 12.38 13.12 -5.58
C PRO A 11 11.15 13.09 -4.66
N ILE A 12 10.05 12.49 -5.10
CA ILE A 12 8.84 12.31 -4.27
C ILE A 12 9.13 11.37 -3.10
N GLY A 13 9.85 10.27 -3.36
CA GLY A 13 10.27 9.34 -2.31
C GLY A 13 11.19 9.99 -1.27
N ASP A 14 12.10 10.87 -1.70
CA ASP A 14 12.99 11.62 -0.80
C ASP A 14 12.21 12.62 0.06
N GLU A 15 11.19 13.30 -0.50
CA GLU A 15 10.29 14.18 0.23
C GLU A 15 9.50 13.41 1.30
N ILE A 16 8.95 12.24 0.98
CA ILE A 16 8.27 11.36 1.93
C ILE A 16 9.20 10.98 3.08
N CYS A 17 10.44 10.61 2.79
CA CYS A 17 11.42 10.27 3.82
C CYS A 17 11.77 11.47 4.70
N ALA A 18 11.92 12.65 4.11
CA ALA A 18 12.21 13.89 4.84
C ALA A 18 11.07 14.27 5.80
N VAL A 19 9.82 14.20 5.33
CA VAL A 19 8.64 14.47 6.17
C VAL A 19 8.49 13.43 7.28
N ALA A 20 8.74 12.15 6.99
CA ALA A 20 8.66 11.08 7.98
C ALA A 20 9.72 11.20 9.07
N ALA A 21 10.87 11.82 8.78
CA ALA A 21 12.00 12.05 9.69
C ALA A 21 12.39 10.80 10.52
N SER A 22 12.31 9.62 9.91
CA SER A 22 12.51 8.34 10.60
C SER A 22 13.43 7.41 9.80
N PRO A 23 14.45 6.81 10.43
CA PRO A 23 15.33 5.84 9.78
C PRO A 23 14.59 4.54 9.35
N ARG A 24 13.37 4.34 9.83
CA ARG A 24 12.51 3.21 9.45
C ARG A 24 11.77 3.45 8.12
N VAL A 25 11.89 4.64 7.52
CA VAL A 25 11.34 4.97 6.21
C VAL A 25 12.49 5.08 5.22
N ARG A 26 12.45 4.28 4.15
CA ARG A 26 13.53 4.20 3.17
C ARG A 26 12.98 4.40 1.76
N ASN A 27 13.64 5.25 0.98
CA ASN A 27 13.37 5.45 -0.42
C ASN A 27 14.21 4.47 -1.26
N LEU A 28 13.56 3.57 -1.98
CA LEU A 28 14.18 2.65 -2.93
C LEU A 28 13.76 2.95 -4.39
N CYS A 29 13.20 4.14 -4.66
CA CYS A 29 12.85 4.55 -6.01
C CYS A 29 14.07 4.56 -6.93
N GLY A 30 14.00 3.83 -8.03
CA GLY A 30 15.03 3.77 -9.07
C GLY A 30 16.29 2.98 -8.71
N VAL A 31 16.32 2.26 -7.58
CA VAL A 31 17.48 1.44 -7.18
C VAL A 31 17.15 -0.06 -7.08
N THR A 32 15.92 -0.44 -7.39
CA THR A 32 15.45 -1.83 -7.40
C THR A 32 15.14 -2.29 -8.81
N THR A 33 15.42 -3.55 -9.08
CA THR A 33 14.90 -4.26 -10.25
C THR A 33 13.44 -4.66 -10.03
N LEU A 34 12.74 -5.08 -11.09
CA LEU A 34 11.37 -5.57 -10.95
C LEU A 34 11.31 -6.84 -10.06
N ALA A 35 12.32 -7.70 -10.12
CA ALA A 35 12.41 -8.89 -9.27
C ALA A 35 12.52 -8.49 -7.79
N ASP A 36 13.42 -7.54 -7.46
CA ASP A 36 13.53 -7.03 -6.09
C ASP A 36 12.20 -6.45 -5.59
N VAL A 37 11.47 -5.74 -6.45
CA VAL A 37 10.17 -5.16 -6.11
C VAL A 37 9.14 -6.25 -5.80
N VAL A 38 9.10 -7.33 -6.58
CA VAL A 38 8.22 -8.48 -6.33
C VAL A 38 8.54 -9.09 -4.96
N ASP A 39 9.81 -9.33 -4.65
CA ASP A 39 10.25 -9.89 -3.37
C ASP A 39 9.89 -8.97 -2.20
N LEU A 40 10.17 -7.67 -2.32
CA LEU A 40 9.85 -6.68 -1.29
C LEU A 40 8.34 -6.57 -1.03
N ILE A 41 7.53 -6.58 -2.09
CA ILE A 41 6.08 -6.52 -1.96
C ILE A 41 5.55 -7.82 -1.34
N SER A 42 6.03 -8.98 -1.77
CA SER A 42 5.58 -10.27 -1.22
C SER A 42 5.89 -10.42 0.28
N ALA A 43 7.00 -9.83 0.74
CA ALA A 43 7.37 -9.81 2.16
C ALA A 43 6.63 -8.73 2.97
N ALA A 44 5.92 -7.81 2.33
CA ALA A 44 5.22 -6.73 3.01
C ALA A 44 3.95 -7.21 3.72
N ALA A 45 3.60 -6.55 4.82
CA ALA A 45 2.33 -6.78 5.51
C ALA A 45 1.15 -6.18 4.74
N VAL A 46 1.37 -5.02 4.10
CA VAL A 46 0.40 -4.26 3.33
C VAL A 46 1.12 -3.40 2.30
N ALA A 47 0.54 -3.24 1.14
CA ALA A 47 0.98 -2.30 0.11
C ALA A 47 -0.07 -1.19 -0.03
N ILE A 48 0.36 0.07 -0.01
CA ILE A 48 -0.48 1.22 -0.35
C ILE A 48 -0.06 1.67 -1.74
N SER A 49 -0.98 1.73 -2.67
CA SER A 49 -0.68 2.10 -4.06
C SER A 49 -1.84 2.85 -4.70
N ASN A 50 -1.50 3.78 -5.57
CA ASN A 50 -2.46 4.26 -6.58
C ASN A 50 -2.65 3.19 -7.67
N ASP A 51 -3.61 3.40 -8.58
CA ASP A 51 -3.79 2.55 -9.76
C ASP A 51 -2.52 2.60 -10.65
N SER A 52 -1.71 1.57 -10.53
CA SER A 52 -0.40 1.46 -11.18
C SER A 52 0.01 -0.01 -11.37
N GLY A 53 1.06 -0.27 -12.14
CA GLY A 53 1.58 -1.63 -12.30
C GLY A 53 1.93 -2.33 -10.99
N LEU A 54 2.44 -1.59 -9.99
CA LEU A 54 2.82 -2.17 -8.69
C LEU A 54 1.60 -2.56 -7.84
N LEU A 55 0.44 -1.94 -8.06
CA LEU A 55 -0.83 -2.38 -7.49
C LEU A 55 -1.13 -3.84 -7.88
N HIS A 56 -0.99 -4.13 -9.17
CA HIS A 56 -1.27 -5.47 -9.71
C HIS A 56 -0.19 -6.48 -9.30
N VAL A 57 1.06 -6.06 -9.16
CA VAL A 57 2.10 -6.91 -8.57
C VAL A 57 1.75 -7.27 -7.14
N ALA A 58 1.33 -6.33 -6.32
CA ALA A 58 0.92 -6.58 -4.94
C ALA A 58 -0.30 -7.52 -4.86
N ALA A 59 -1.28 -7.34 -5.76
CA ALA A 59 -2.42 -8.24 -5.87
C ALA A 59 -1.99 -9.67 -6.24
N ALA A 60 -1.06 -9.82 -7.18
CA ALA A 60 -0.56 -11.11 -7.66
C ALA A 60 0.29 -11.86 -6.62
N THR A 61 1.02 -11.13 -5.76
CA THR A 61 1.81 -11.72 -4.67
C THR A 61 0.97 -12.08 -3.45
N GLY A 62 -0.32 -11.76 -3.43
CA GLY A 62 -1.21 -11.99 -2.29
C GLY A 62 -1.01 -11.02 -1.12
N THR A 63 -0.22 -9.99 -1.32
CA THR A 63 -0.07 -8.91 -0.34
C THR A 63 -1.36 -8.09 -0.27
N HIS A 64 -1.83 -7.78 0.94
CA HIS A 64 -3.01 -6.93 1.08
C HIS A 64 -2.76 -5.55 0.50
N VAL A 65 -3.66 -5.08 -0.36
CA VAL A 65 -3.51 -3.80 -1.05
C VAL A 65 -4.53 -2.78 -0.53
N VAL A 66 -4.05 -1.60 -0.15
CA VAL A 66 -4.88 -0.40 -0.01
C VAL A 66 -4.73 0.39 -1.31
N ALA A 67 -5.73 0.27 -2.16
CA ALA A 67 -5.73 0.81 -3.53
C ALA A 67 -6.44 2.16 -3.57
N ILE A 68 -5.75 3.19 -4.04
CA ILE A 68 -6.26 4.56 -4.15
C ILE A 68 -6.53 4.87 -5.62
N TYR A 69 -7.80 5.12 -5.94
CA TYR A 69 -8.22 5.49 -7.28
C TYR A 69 -8.63 6.96 -7.35
N GLY A 70 -8.13 7.65 -8.35
CA GLY A 70 -8.43 9.05 -8.62
C GLY A 70 -9.08 9.24 -9.98
N SER A 71 -8.25 9.46 -11.01
CA SER A 71 -8.70 9.68 -12.40
C SER A 71 -9.07 8.39 -13.14
N SER A 72 -8.67 7.23 -12.63
CA SER A 72 -9.02 5.89 -13.14
C SER A 72 -10.18 5.27 -12.36
N SER A 73 -10.57 4.05 -12.72
CA SER A 73 -11.73 3.40 -12.13
C SER A 73 -11.43 1.96 -11.70
N PRO A 74 -11.77 1.58 -10.46
CA PRO A 74 -11.64 0.20 -10.01
C PRO A 74 -12.55 -0.79 -10.78
N ALA A 75 -13.52 -0.30 -11.54
CA ALA A 75 -14.33 -1.14 -12.41
C ALA A 75 -13.58 -1.57 -13.69
N PHE A 76 -12.61 -0.76 -14.16
CA PHE A 76 -11.80 -1.07 -15.34
C PHE A 76 -10.51 -1.80 -15.00
N THR A 77 -9.86 -1.40 -13.92
CA THR A 77 -8.57 -1.93 -13.47
C THR A 77 -8.63 -2.38 -12.00
N PRO A 78 -9.51 -3.36 -11.65
CA PRO A 78 -9.62 -3.79 -10.26
C PRO A 78 -8.34 -4.48 -9.78
N PRO A 79 -7.97 -4.38 -8.50
CA PRO A 79 -6.99 -5.27 -7.92
C PRO A 79 -7.57 -6.69 -7.91
N LEU A 80 -6.95 -7.60 -8.68
CA LEU A 80 -7.45 -8.98 -8.86
C LEU A 80 -7.10 -9.86 -7.65
N THR A 81 -7.56 -9.47 -6.48
CA THR A 81 -7.36 -10.18 -5.22
C THR A 81 -8.49 -9.87 -4.23
N PRO A 82 -8.93 -10.83 -3.41
CA PRO A 82 -9.84 -10.56 -2.30
C PRO A 82 -9.16 -9.76 -1.16
N ALA A 83 -7.83 -9.76 -1.12
CA ALA A 83 -7.04 -9.03 -0.14
C ALA A 83 -6.80 -7.57 -0.58
N ALA A 84 -7.90 -6.83 -0.84
CA ALA A 84 -7.82 -5.43 -1.26
C ALA A 84 -8.84 -4.56 -0.51
N THR A 85 -8.42 -3.35 -0.18
CA THR A 85 -9.29 -2.26 0.27
C THR A 85 -9.20 -1.15 -0.77
N VAL A 86 -10.32 -0.84 -1.43
CA VAL A 86 -10.37 0.17 -2.49
C VAL A 86 -10.90 1.48 -1.92
N LEU A 87 -10.16 2.55 -2.12
CA LEU A 87 -10.53 3.92 -1.79
C LEU A 87 -10.76 4.69 -3.10
N TYR A 88 -12.01 5.04 -3.36
CA TYR A 88 -12.43 5.71 -4.59
C TYR A 88 -13.62 6.63 -4.30
N ARG A 89 -13.56 7.88 -4.77
CA ARG A 89 -14.62 8.87 -4.52
C ARG A 89 -15.78 8.81 -5.53
N GLY A 90 -15.51 8.38 -6.77
CA GLY A 90 -16.54 8.29 -7.79
C GLY A 90 -17.25 9.63 -8.05
N LEU A 91 -16.49 10.71 -8.18
CA LEU A 91 -17.03 12.04 -8.46
C LEU A 91 -17.60 12.09 -9.88
N ASP A 92 -18.50 13.03 -10.18
CA ASP A 92 -19.08 13.21 -11.52
C ASP A 92 -18.02 13.41 -12.61
N CYS A 93 -16.85 13.98 -12.24
CA CYS A 93 -15.70 14.15 -13.14
C CYS A 93 -14.73 12.95 -13.13
N SER A 94 -15.01 11.86 -12.40
CA SER A 94 -14.16 10.67 -12.29
C SER A 94 -14.98 9.41 -12.63
N PRO A 95 -14.46 8.50 -13.46
CA PRO A 95 -13.11 8.46 -14.02
C PRO A 95 -12.95 9.38 -15.25
N CYS A 96 -11.91 10.18 -15.30
CA CYS A 96 -11.58 11.00 -16.47
C CYS A 96 -10.39 10.44 -17.28
N PHE A 97 -9.63 9.49 -16.71
CA PHE A 97 -8.43 8.87 -17.29
C PHE A 97 -7.35 9.88 -17.74
N ALA A 98 -7.41 11.11 -17.24
CA ALA A 98 -6.45 12.15 -17.54
C ALA A 98 -5.21 12.03 -16.66
N ARG A 99 -4.02 12.27 -17.21
CA ARG A 99 -2.76 12.31 -16.45
C ARG A 99 -2.66 13.56 -15.58
N GLU A 100 -3.21 14.66 -16.04
CA GLU A 100 -3.32 15.91 -15.32
C GLU A 100 -4.79 16.25 -15.14
N CYS A 101 -5.15 16.78 -13.99
CA CYS A 101 -6.54 17.09 -13.71
C CYS A 101 -7.02 18.26 -14.61
N PRO A 102 -7.96 18.04 -15.54
CA PRO A 102 -8.43 19.08 -16.45
C PRO A 102 -9.15 20.22 -15.73
N LEU A 103 -9.66 19.95 -14.51
CA LEU A 103 -10.33 20.94 -13.65
C LEU A 103 -9.39 21.53 -12.57
N GLY A 104 -8.14 21.10 -12.51
CA GLY A 104 -7.11 21.60 -11.61
C GLY A 104 -7.30 21.29 -10.11
N HIS A 105 -8.47 20.81 -9.69
CA HIS A 105 -8.80 20.68 -8.27
C HIS A 105 -8.32 19.37 -7.60
N LEU A 106 -8.09 18.29 -8.36
CA LEU A 106 -7.65 16.98 -7.86
C LEU A 106 -8.53 16.39 -6.74
N ARG A 107 -9.81 16.75 -6.66
CA ARG A 107 -10.70 16.35 -5.57
C ARG A 107 -10.83 14.84 -5.43
N CYS A 108 -10.80 14.10 -6.55
CA CYS A 108 -10.86 12.64 -6.57
C CYS A 108 -9.76 11.97 -5.71
N LEU A 109 -8.62 12.65 -5.51
CA LEU A 109 -7.53 12.21 -4.64
C LEU A 109 -7.52 12.96 -3.30
N ARG A 110 -7.68 14.30 -3.33
CA ARG A 110 -7.57 15.15 -2.14
C ARG A 110 -8.68 14.92 -1.11
N GLU A 111 -9.85 14.46 -1.54
CA GLU A 111 -10.95 14.14 -0.64
C GLU A 111 -10.82 12.74 0.00
N ILE A 112 -9.85 11.93 -0.40
CA ILE A 112 -9.50 10.72 0.34
C ILE A 112 -8.67 11.15 1.54
N ALA A 113 -9.25 11.08 2.72
CA ALA A 113 -8.57 11.51 3.94
C ALA A 113 -7.46 10.54 4.32
N VAL A 114 -6.35 11.07 4.86
CA VAL A 114 -5.23 10.26 5.37
C VAL A 114 -5.71 9.27 6.43
N SER A 115 -6.66 9.64 7.27
CA SER A 115 -7.28 8.77 8.27
C SER A 115 -7.92 7.53 7.65
N GLU A 116 -8.59 7.64 6.49
CA GLU A 116 -9.21 6.49 5.82
C GLU A 116 -8.16 5.48 5.34
N VAL A 117 -7.03 5.98 4.83
CA VAL A 117 -5.90 5.12 4.43
C VAL A 117 -5.30 4.44 5.65
N LEU A 118 -5.08 5.18 6.75
CA LEU A 118 -4.56 4.63 7.99
C LEU A 118 -5.52 3.59 8.60
N ASP A 119 -6.81 3.85 8.61
CA ASP A 119 -7.82 2.91 9.10
C ASP A 119 -7.82 1.60 8.28
N ALA A 120 -7.67 1.71 6.96
CA ALA A 120 -7.53 0.54 6.11
C ALA A 120 -6.27 -0.28 6.47
N VAL A 121 -5.14 0.38 6.65
CA VAL A 121 -3.87 -0.25 7.05
C VAL A 121 -3.99 -0.91 8.42
N TRP A 122 -4.55 -0.23 9.42
CA TRP A 122 -4.71 -0.77 10.77
C TRP A 122 -5.63 -1.99 10.82
N ARG A 123 -6.68 -2.04 10.01
CA ARG A 123 -7.53 -3.24 9.88
C ARG A 123 -6.73 -4.44 9.39
N VAL A 124 -5.81 -4.25 8.45
CA VAL A 124 -4.93 -5.32 7.96
C VAL A 124 -4.04 -5.84 9.09
N PHE A 125 -3.38 -4.96 9.84
CA PHE A 125 -2.53 -5.37 10.96
C PHE A 125 -3.32 -6.09 12.04
N ALA A 126 -4.48 -5.57 12.44
CA ALA A 126 -5.34 -6.20 13.43
C ALA A 126 -5.85 -7.59 12.97
N ALA A 127 -6.13 -7.77 11.68
CA ALA A 127 -6.53 -9.07 11.14
C ALA A 127 -5.36 -10.08 11.17
N ARG A 128 -4.15 -9.63 10.81
CA ARG A 128 -2.94 -10.47 10.85
C ARG A 128 -2.58 -10.88 12.28
N GLU A 129 -2.76 -10.00 13.24
CA GLU A 129 -2.48 -10.30 14.65
C GLU A 129 -3.44 -11.37 15.20
N ARG A 130 -4.72 -11.27 14.85
CA ARG A 130 -5.71 -12.32 15.20
C ARG A 130 -5.46 -13.65 14.52
N ALA A 131 -4.87 -13.66 13.33
CA ALA A 131 -4.56 -14.86 12.57
C ALA A 131 -3.25 -15.54 13.02
N ARG A 132 -2.44 -14.93 13.88
CA ARG A 132 -1.23 -15.55 14.43
C ARG A 132 -1.64 -16.67 15.38
N PRO A 133 -1.15 -17.92 15.18
CA PRO A 133 -1.41 -18.99 16.13
C PRO A 133 -0.86 -18.57 17.49
N HIS A 134 -1.68 -18.74 18.51
CA HIS A 134 -1.25 -18.58 19.91
C HIS A 134 -0.23 -19.68 20.18
N THR A 135 1.06 -19.37 20.07
CA THR A 135 2.10 -20.28 20.55
C THR A 135 1.89 -20.40 22.05
N ALA A 136 1.28 -21.53 22.46
CA ALA A 136 1.18 -21.91 23.86
C ALA A 136 2.56 -21.75 24.46
N GLN A 137 2.66 -20.98 25.53
CA GLN A 137 3.81 -21.00 26.43
C GLN A 137 3.94 -22.45 26.89
N THR A 138 4.95 -23.15 26.36
CA THR A 138 5.37 -24.40 26.93
C THR A 138 5.78 -24.09 28.38
N ALA A 139 4.94 -24.49 29.31
CA ALA A 139 5.29 -24.51 30.73
C ALA A 139 6.61 -25.24 30.86
N GLU A 140 7.63 -24.57 31.35
CA GLU A 140 8.82 -25.22 31.90
C GLU A 140 8.36 -26.08 33.05
N GLU A 141 8.38 -27.36 32.82
CA GLU A 141 8.22 -28.37 33.89
C GLU A 141 9.49 -28.29 34.77
N PRO A 142 9.39 -28.01 36.06
CA PRO A 142 10.57 -27.96 36.92
C PRO A 142 11.16 -29.35 37.02
N ILE A 143 12.43 -29.51 36.68
CA ILE A 143 13.24 -30.69 36.93
C ILE A 143 13.22 -30.91 38.43
N ARG A 144 12.65 -32.04 38.87
CA ARG A 144 12.75 -32.51 40.25
C ARG A 144 14.03 -33.32 40.36
N ASP A 145 14.93 -32.86 41.22
CA ASP A 145 16.07 -33.63 41.74
C ASP A 145 15.61 -34.81 42.60
#